data_9d54b1f4e7fb14dd345bd409c5c54356
#
_entry.id   9d54b1f4e7fb14dd345bd409c5c54356
#
_cell.length_a   1.000
_cell.length_b   1.000
_cell.length_c   1.000
_cell.angle_alpha   90.00
_cell.angle_beta   90.00
_cell.angle_gamma   90.00
#
_symmetry.space_group_name_H-M   'P 1'
#
loop_
_entity.id
_entity.type
_entity.pdbx_description
1 polymer ?
#
loop_
_entity_poly.entity_id
_entity_poly.type
_entity_poly.pdbx_seq_one_letter_code
_entity_poly.pdbx_strand_id
1 'polypeptide(L)'
;EAVWRIHTRYMCLRWFYTSKYSKKGAEMRNIMQINREDYIIERDYRKKRLEEFQEAIQENLKGLSTEIINKLVDERERQNLTQKDVADITGILPYNLARFETGTRIPTLMVLEKYASALDKHIEIRLCDNVKK
;
A
#
# COMPACT_ATOMS: atom_id res chain seq x y z
N GLU A 1 16.58 -3.49 -62.62
CA GLU A 1 15.78 -4.75 -62.54
C GLU A 1 15.66 -5.32 -61.12
N ALA A 2 16.47 -4.94 -60.17
CA ALA A 2 16.42 -5.46 -58.78
C ALA A 2 15.33 -4.82 -57.90
N VAL A 3 14.90 -3.61 -58.21
CA VAL A 3 13.94 -2.84 -57.39
C VAL A 3 12.49 -3.37 -57.54
N TRP A 4 12.13 -3.91 -58.70
CA TRP A 4 10.80 -4.45 -58.97
C TRP A 4 10.52 -5.80 -58.27
N ARG A 5 11.56 -6.59 -57.99
CA ARG A 5 11.42 -7.90 -57.32
C ARG A 5 11.17 -7.78 -55.84
N ILE A 6 11.56 -6.71 -55.20
CA ILE A 6 11.36 -6.49 -53.76
C ILE A 6 9.94 -6.01 -53.50
N HIS A 7 9.35 -5.19 -54.38
CA HIS A 7 8.01 -4.61 -54.17
C HIS A 7 6.89 -5.66 -54.32
N THR A 8 7.02 -6.59 -55.26
CA THR A 8 6.04 -7.70 -55.42
C THR A 8 6.07 -8.70 -54.26
N ARG A 9 7.24 -8.91 -53.68
CA ARG A 9 7.36 -9.83 -52.53
C ARG A 9 6.74 -9.26 -51.23
N TYR A 10 6.83 -7.95 -51.05
CA TYR A 10 6.18 -7.24 -49.93
C TYR A 10 4.67 -7.15 -50.08
N MET A 11 4.15 -6.97 -51.30
CA MET A 11 2.69 -6.96 -51.53
C MET A 11 2.06 -8.34 -51.34
N CYS A 12 2.72 -9.42 -51.76
CA CYS A 12 2.25 -10.78 -51.60
C CYS A 12 2.23 -11.19 -50.10
N LEU A 13 3.26 -10.82 -49.33
CA LEU A 13 3.32 -11.08 -47.88
C LEU A 13 2.26 -10.29 -47.12
N ARG A 14 2.00 -9.04 -47.53
CA ARG A 14 0.98 -8.20 -46.92
C ARG A 14 -0.43 -8.72 -47.22
N TRP A 15 -0.69 -9.20 -48.43
CA TRP A 15 -1.99 -9.79 -48.80
C TRP A 15 -2.20 -11.15 -48.14
N PHE A 16 -1.16 -11.96 -48.04
CA PHE A 16 -1.23 -13.26 -47.33
C PHE A 16 -1.43 -13.07 -45.83
N TYR A 17 -0.80 -12.05 -45.24
CA TYR A 17 -0.93 -11.71 -43.83
C TYR A 17 -2.34 -11.17 -43.53
N THR A 18 -2.90 -10.30 -44.35
CA THR A 18 -4.25 -9.75 -44.15
C THR A 18 -5.35 -10.78 -44.39
N SER A 19 -5.20 -11.68 -45.38
CA SER A 19 -6.18 -12.72 -45.67
C SER A 19 -6.21 -13.83 -44.60
N LYS A 20 -5.04 -14.24 -44.10
CA LYS A 20 -4.92 -15.30 -43.09
C LYS A 20 -5.35 -14.82 -41.69
N TYR A 21 -5.23 -13.53 -41.40
CA TYR A 21 -5.57 -12.95 -40.11
C TYR A 21 -6.92 -12.25 -40.05
N SER A 22 -7.62 -12.09 -41.17
CA SER A 22 -8.94 -11.45 -41.20
C SER A 22 -10.00 -12.22 -40.40
N LYS A 23 -10.04 -13.55 -40.52
CA LYS A 23 -10.92 -14.40 -39.71
C LYS A 23 -10.41 -14.56 -38.27
N LYS A 24 -9.10 -14.76 -38.08
CA LYS A 24 -8.48 -14.78 -36.74
C LYS A 24 -8.55 -13.45 -36.02
N GLY A 25 -8.51 -12.33 -36.74
CA GLY A 25 -8.66 -11.00 -36.16
C GLY A 25 -10.05 -10.72 -35.62
N ALA A 26 -11.12 -11.29 -36.22
CA ALA A 26 -12.47 -11.23 -35.67
C ALA A 26 -12.62 -12.14 -34.46
N GLU A 27 -12.03 -13.33 -34.51
CA GLU A 27 -12.03 -14.31 -33.41
C GLU A 27 -11.18 -13.81 -32.23
N MET A 28 -10.01 -13.20 -32.49
CA MET A 28 -9.18 -12.54 -31.47
C MET A 28 -9.87 -11.30 -30.87
N ARG A 29 -10.62 -10.53 -31.63
CA ARG A 29 -11.40 -9.41 -31.08
C ARG A 29 -12.50 -9.91 -30.16
N ASN A 30 -13.14 -11.02 -30.51
CA ASN A 30 -14.18 -11.65 -29.69
C ASN A 30 -13.58 -12.26 -28.40
N ILE A 31 -12.42 -12.91 -28.49
CA ILE A 31 -11.65 -13.41 -27.33
C ILE A 31 -11.16 -12.24 -26.45
N MET A 32 -10.68 -11.14 -27.04
CA MET A 32 -10.30 -9.94 -26.30
C MET A 32 -11.50 -9.26 -25.62
N GLN A 33 -12.68 -9.34 -26.20
CA GLN A 33 -13.89 -8.75 -25.63
C GLN A 33 -14.42 -9.58 -24.46
N ILE A 34 -14.39 -10.92 -24.58
CA ILE A 34 -14.69 -11.84 -23.47
C ILE A 34 -13.68 -11.67 -22.34
N ASN A 35 -12.38 -11.64 -22.66
CA ASN A 35 -11.32 -11.37 -21.68
C ASN A 35 -11.41 -9.98 -21.05
N ARG A 36 -12.02 -9.01 -21.69
CA ARG A 36 -12.17 -7.66 -21.17
C ARG A 36 -13.23 -7.58 -20.06
N GLU A 37 -14.34 -8.27 -20.24
CA GLU A 37 -15.40 -8.34 -19.22
C GLU A 37 -14.93 -9.15 -18.02
N ASP A 38 -14.35 -10.31 -18.24
CA ASP A 38 -13.74 -11.13 -17.19
C ASP A 38 -12.63 -10.38 -16.44
N TYR A 39 -11.81 -9.62 -17.17
CA TYR A 39 -10.78 -8.77 -16.57
C TYR A 39 -11.36 -7.67 -15.67
N ILE A 40 -12.45 -7.02 -16.09
CA ILE A 40 -13.13 -5.98 -15.30
C ILE A 40 -13.68 -6.58 -14.02
N ILE A 41 -14.37 -7.72 -14.13
CA ILE A 41 -14.93 -8.45 -12.98
C ILE A 41 -13.81 -8.84 -12.00
N GLU A 42 -12.74 -9.44 -12.50
CA GLU A 42 -11.63 -9.85 -11.63
C GLU A 42 -10.91 -8.66 -11.01
N ARG A 43 -10.75 -7.56 -11.75
CA ARG A 43 -10.19 -6.31 -11.23
C ARG A 43 -11.03 -5.78 -10.07
N ASP A 44 -12.36 -5.80 -10.19
CA ASP A 44 -13.26 -5.27 -9.16
C ASP A 44 -13.28 -6.19 -7.93
N TYR A 45 -13.21 -7.51 -8.11
CA TYR A 45 -13.01 -8.46 -7.00
C TYR A 45 -11.67 -8.24 -6.29
N ARG A 46 -10.59 -8.00 -7.05
CA ARG A 46 -9.26 -7.71 -6.48
C ARG A 46 -9.27 -6.41 -5.70
N LYS A 47 -9.90 -5.37 -6.24
CA LYS A 47 -10.06 -4.08 -5.57
C LYS A 47 -10.79 -4.24 -4.25
N LYS A 48 -11.90 -4.93 -4.24
CA LYS A 48 -12.68 -5.20 -3.02
C LYS A 48 -11.86 -5.94 -1.96
N ARG A 49 -11.14 -7.01 -2.35
CA ARG A 49 -10.24 -7.74 -1.43
C ARG A 49 -9.13 -6.86 -0.85
N LEU A 50 -8.59 -5.93 -1.66
CA LEU A 50 -7.57 -4.99 -1.20
C LEU A 50 -8.14 -3.97 -0.22
N GLU A 51 -9.35 -3.48 -0.46
CA GLU A 51 -10.05 -2.57 0.45
C GLU A 51 -10.32 -3.26 1.80
N GLU A 52 -10.90 -4.46 1.79
CA GLU A 52 -11.13 -5.28 2.99
C GLU A 52 -9.82 -5.56 3.76
N PHE A 53 -8.74 -5.88 3.03
CA PHE A 53 -7.43 -6.09 3.63
C PHE A 53 -6.86 -4.81 4.26
N GLN A 54 -7.00 -3.66 3.58
CA GLN A 54 -6.55 -2.38 4.11
C GLN A 54 -7.32 -1.97 5.37
N GLU A 55 -8.64 -2.17 5.39
CA GLU A 55 -9.46 -1.90 6.57
C GLU A 55 -9.04 -2.77 7.77
N ALA A 56 -8.83 -4.06 7.55
CA ALA A 56 -8.36 -4.98 8.59
C ALA A 56 -6.98 -4.59 9.14
N ILE A 57 -6.05 -4.18 8.26
CA ILE A 57 -4.73 -3.70 8.68
C ILE A 57 -4.82 -2.38 9.45
N GLN A 58 -5.68 -1.45 9.02
CA GLN A 58 -5.87 -0.18 9.73
C GLN A 58 -6.45 -0.40 11.13
N GLU A 59 -7.40 -1.30 11.29
CA GLU A 59 -7.97 -1.63 12.59
C GLU A 59 -6.92 -2.24 13.53
N ASN A 60 -6.14 -3.20 13.05
CA ASN A 60 -5.03 -3.78 13.80
C ASN A 60 -4.00 -2.72 14.20
N LEU A 61 -3.64 -1.81 13.28
CA LEU A 61 -2.69 -0.73 13.57
C LEU A 61 -3.20 0.25 14.61
N LYS A 62 -4.50 0.56 14.60
CA LYS A 62 -5.10 1.40 15.65
C LYS A 62 -4.97 0.75 17.02
N GLY A 63 -5.30 -0.54 17.14
CA GLY A 63 -5.17 -1.29 18.39
C GLY A 63 -3.74 -1.29 18.91
N LEU A 64 -2.77 -1.70 18.09
CA LEU A 64 -1.35 -1.71 18.45
C LEU A 64 -0.82 -0.32 18.78
N SER A 65 -1.20 0.68 18.00
CA SER A 65 -0.80 2.07 18.22
C SER A 65 -1.31 2.59 19.56
N THR A 66 -2.58 2.34 19.88
CA THR A 66 -3.19 2.75 21.14
C THR A 66 -2.50 2.09 22.34
N GLU A 67 -2.17 0.80 22.24
CA GLU A 67 -1.47 0.08 23.31
C GLU A 67 -0.08 0.68 23.60
N ILE A 68 0.69 0.95 22.53
CA ILE A 68 2.03 1.54 22.65
C ILE A 68 1.94 2.96 23.21
N ILE A 69 0.99 3.76 22.70
CA ILE A 69 0.79 5.14 23.16
C ILE A 69 0.44 5.17 24.64
N ASN A 70 -0.48 4.33 25.09
CA ASN A 70 -0.86 4.28 26.51
C ASN A 70 0.35 3.94 27.39
N LYS A 71 1.17 2.96 27.00
CA LYS A 71 2.40 2.63 27.74
C LYS A 71 3.40 3.79 27.82
N LEU A 72 3.52 4.57 26.75
CA LEU A 72 4.39 5.74 26.71
C LEU A 72 3.85 6.90 27.57
N VAL A 73 2.53 7.10 27.55
CA VAL A 73 1.86 8.10 28.41
C VAL A 73 1.98 7.73 29.87
N ASP A 74 1.71 6.47 30.23
CA ASP A 74 1.85 5.97 31.61
C ASP A 74 3.28 6.17 32.12
N GLU A 75 4.28 5.88 31.28
CA GLU A 75 5.70 6.07 31.63
C GLU A 75 6.06 7.57 31.79
N ARG A 76 5.54 8.43 30.91
CA ARG A 76 5.71 9.88 31.03
C ARG A 76 5.15 10.39 32.37
N GLU A 77 3.93 9.97 32.71
CA GLU A 77 3.28 10.35 33.96
C GLU A 77 4.00 9.80 35.19
N ARG A 78 4.52 8.58 35.12
CA ARG A 78 5.35 7.99 36.16
C ARG A 78 6.61 8.80 36.42
N GLN A 79 7.19 9.41 35.37
CA GLN A 79 8.36 10.28 35.49
C GLN A 79 7.99 11.73 35.83
N ASN A 80 6.71 12.05 36.02
CA ASN A 80 6.19 13.40 36.27
C ASN A 80 6.55 14.42 35.17
N LEU A 81 6.73 13.95 33.91
CA LEU A 81 7.00 14.82 32.78
C LEU A 81 5.70 15.33 32.16
N THR A 82 5.66 16.60 31.82
CA THR A 82 4.55 17.20 31.10
C THR A 82 4.67 16.93 29.59
N GLN A 83 3.59 17.05 28.85
CA GLN A 83 3.63 17.02 27.38
C GLN A 83 4.59 18.07 26.81
N LYS A 84 4.69 19.22 27.47
CA LYS A 84 5.62 20.28 27.05
C LYS A 84 7.06 19.85 27.22
N ASP A 85 7.41 19.22 28.34
CA ASP A 85 8.79 18.75 28.57
C ASP A 85 9.21 17.74 27.49
N VAL A 86 8.34 16.78 27.15
CA VAL A 86 8.60 15.82 26.08
C VAL A 86 8.67 16.51 24.72
N ALA A 87 7.83 17.51 24.45
CA ALA A 87 7.89 18.30 23.23
C ALA A 87 9.22 19.04 23.09
N ASP A 88 9.70 19.65 24.16
CA ASP A 88 10.96 20.39 24.20
C ASP A 88 12.19 19.46 23.99
N ILE A 89 12.15 18.25 24.57
CA ILE A 89 13.21 17.23 24.39
C ILE A 89 13.22 16.66 22.97
N THR A 90 12.05 16.33 22.44
CA THR A 90 11.92 15.61 21.16
C THR A 90 11.91 16.52 19.93
N GLY A 91 11.63 17.80 20.12
CA GLY A 91 11.35 18.75 19.03
C GLY A 91 10.01 18.49 18.33
N ILE A 92 9.13 17.68 18.91
CA ILE A 92 7.78 17.46 18.40
C ILE A 92 6.92 18.62 18.88
N LEU A 93 6.15 19.23 17.96
CA LEU A 93 5.26 20.32 18.34
C LEU A 93 4.21 19.85 19.36
N PRO A 94 3.93 20.60 20.44
CA PRO A 94 2.98 20.21 21.49
C PRO A 94 1.61 19.80 20.95
N TYR A 95 1.10 20.48 19.94
CA TYR A 95 -0.13 20.14 19.26
C TYR A 95 -0.11 18.73 18.61
N ASN A 96 1.01 18.37 18.00
CA ASN A 96 1.16 17.03 17.41
C ASN A 96 1.29 15.96 18.52
N LEU A 97 1.95 16.30 19.62
CA LEU A 97 2.08 15.42 20.76
C LEU A 97 0.73 15.12 21.40
N ALA A 98 -0.11 16.14 21.62
CA ALA A 98 -1.46 15.98 22.13
C ALA A 98 -2.34 15.08 21.22
N ARG A 99 -2.25 15.27 19.89
CA ARG A 99 -2.98 14.42 18.93
C ARG A 99 -2.46 12.98 18.89
N PHE A 100 -1.18 12.80 19.14
CA PHE A 100 -0.55 11.52 19.28
C PHE A 100 -1.08 10.79 20.55
N GLU A 101 -1.03 11.42 21.71
CA GLU A 101 -1.49 10.83 22.98
C GLU A 101 -3.00 10.54 23.00
N THR A 102 -3.81 11.33 22.30
CA THR A 102 -5.26 11.08 22.16
C THR A 102 -5.61 10.01 21.13
N GLY A 103 -4.62 9.42 20.44
CA GLY A 103 -4.85 8.40 19.40
C GLY A 103 -5.56 8.92 18.15
N THR A 104 -5.70 10.25 18.01
CA THR A 104 -6.35 10.86 16.83
C THR A 104 -5.54 10.63 15.54
N ARG A 105 -4.26 10.40 15.69
CA ARG A 105 -3.35 10.11 14.56
C ARG A 105 -2.42 8.96 14.91
N ILE A 106 -2.30 8.00 13.99
CA ILE A 106 -1.33 6.93 14.09
C ILE A 106 0.08 7.53 13.89
N PRO A 107 0.98 7.41 14.87
CA PRO A 107 2.33 7.94 14.78
C PRO A 107 3.21 7.09 13.86
N THR A 108 4.23 7.69 13.31
CA THR A 108 5.32 6.95 12.64
C THR A 108 6.26 6.33 13.67
N LEU A 109 6.99 5.29 13.29
CA LEU A 109 8.03 4.69 14.16
C LEU A 109 9.05 5.72 14.62
N MET A 110 9.40 6.67 13.78
CA MET A 110 10.31 7.76 14.15
C MET A 110 9.77 8.62 15.31
N VAL A 111 8.46 8.91 15.31
CA VAL A 111 7.82 9.69 16.37
C VAL A 111 7.74 8.86 17.65
N LEU A 112 7.41 7.58 17.55
CA LEU A 112 7.38 6.65 18.69
C LEU A 112 8.75 6.53 19.36
N GLU A 113 9.81 6.35 18.56
CA GLU A 113 11.18 6.22 19.08
C GLU A 113 11.68 7.52 19.72
N LYS A 114 11.38 8.68 19.12
CA LYS A 114 11.70 9.98 19.73
C LYS A 114 11.02 10.15 21.09
N TYR A 115 9.76 9.77 21.18
CA TYR A 115 9.04 9.85 22.44
C TYR A 115 9.61 8.89 23.47
N ALA A 116 9.87 7.64 23.12
CA ALA A 116 10.49 6.66 23.99
C ALA A 116 11.88 7.12 24.47
N SER A 117 12.69 7.65 23.57
CA SER A 117 14.03 8.18 23.90
C SER A 117 13.98 9.35 24.88
N ALA A 118 12.95 10.21 24.82
CA ALA A 118 12.75 11.27 25.80
C ALA A 118 12.42 10.75 27.20
N LEU A 119 11.99 9.49 27.31
CA LEU A 119 11.69 8.80 28.57
C LEU A 119 12.81 7.83 29.00
N ASP A 120 13.98 7.90 28.38
CA ASP A 120 15.09 6.94 28.54
C ASP A 120 14.69 5.49 28.25
N LYS A 121 13.81 5.30 27.27
CA LYS A 121 13.34 4.01 26.78
C LYS A 121 13.64 3.87 25.29
N HIS A 122 13.52 2.64 24.78
CA HIS A 122 13.55 2.35 23.35
C HIS A 122 12.43 1.37 23.02
N ILE A 123 12.04 1.34 21.75
CA ILE A 123 10.99 0.46 21.26
C ILE A 123 11.61 -0.73 20.55
N GLU A 124 11.32 -1.93 21.03
CA GLU A 124 11.68 -3.18 20.36
C GLU A 124 10.51 -3.70 19.55
N ILE A 125 10.74 -4.01 18.28
CA ILE A 125 9.72 -4.58 17.38
C ILE A 125 10.11 -6.02 17.09
N ARG A 126 9.21 -6.96 17.38
CA ARG A 126 9.38 -8.38 17.10
C ARG A 126 8.35 -8.85 16.10
N LEU A 127 8.81 -9.67 15.13
CA LEU A 127 7.91 -10.41 14.25
C LEU A 127 7.44 -11.66 14.96
N CYS A 128 6.13 -11.81 15.07
CA CYS A 128 5.50 -13.00 15.64
C CYS A 128 4.72 -13.73 14.54
N ASP A 129 4.64 -15.05 14.63
CA ASP A 129 3.79 -15.82 13.74
C ASP A 129 2.33 -15.48 13.95
N ASN A 130 1.59 -15.33 12.85
CA ASN A 130 0.17 -15.03 12.91
C ASN A 130 -0.58 -16.31 13.33
N VAL A 131 -1.01 -16.37 14.58
CA VAL A 131 -1.83 -17.49 15.06
C VAL A 131 -3.19 -17.38 14.38
N LYS A 132 -3.36 -18.13 13.29
CA LYS A 132 -4.69 -18.29 12.68
C LYS A 132 -5.60 -18.96 13.70
N LYS A 133 -6.53 -18.19 14.23
CA LYS A 133 -7.68 -18.74 14.95
C LYS A 133 -8.65 -19.39 13.99
#